data_4250d50532af20eaac94d8b1ddc0efe9
#
_entry.id   4250d50532af20eaac94d8b1ddc0efe9
#
_cell.length_a   1.000
_cell.length_b   1.000
_cell.length_c   1.000
_cell.angle_alpha   90.00
_cell.angle_beta   90.00
_cell.angle_gamma   90.00
#
_symmetry.space_group_name_H-M   'P 1'
#
loop_
_entity.id
_entity.type
_entity.pdbx_description
1 polymer ?
#
loop_
_entity_poly.entity_id
_entity_poly.type
_entity_poly.pdbx_seq_one_letter_code
_entity_poly.pdbx_strand_id
1 'polypeptide(L)'
;MRKWCKLLCSIWSNRWFGKHYKIVYGIILGSGAGGGLVIDKKIVTGPNGVAGEWGHNQIPYFAAKKENFETSNLREAEIESFISGHALNKRFNEKYKKNLKTNEIFELNRKHDLDAERFIDEFKLNLAMSLSTIINILDPDVFIFGGGVSNEIDFLNEIESMVKKFVIGKEYEGVFLKPKYGDASGVRGAARLGRKSIY
;
A
#
# COMPACT_ATOMS: atom_id res chain seq x y z
N MET A 1 0.68 5.47 13.97
CA MET A 1 0.36 5.12 12.56
C MET A 1 -1.12 4.74 12.37
N ARG A 2 -1.69 3.82 13.17
CA ARG A 2 -3.06 3.26 13.04
C ARG A 2 -4.20 4.28 12.85
N LYS A 3 -4.23 5.39 13.61
CA LYS A 3 -5.31 6.39 13.50
C LYS A 3 -5.26 7.20 12.20
N TRP A 4 -4.06 7.43 11.66
CA TRP A 4 -3.86 8.26 10.47
C TRP A 4 -4.28 7.56 9.16
N CYS A 5 -4.01 6.27 9.01
CA CYS A 5 -4.43 5.51 7.84
C CYS A 5 -5.95 5.50 7.67
N LYS A 6 -6.68 5.22 8.77
CA LYS A 6 -8.15 5.20 8.79
C LYS A 6 -8.74 6.57 8.49
N LEU A 7 -8.09 7.61 8.99
CA LEU A 7 -8.50 9.00 8.78
C LEU A 7 -8.36 9.40 7.31
N LEU A 8 -7.24 9.11 6.69
CA LEU A 8 -6.99 9.34 5.27
C LEU A 8 -8.02 8.64 4.40
N CYS A 9 -8.31 7.38 4.68
CA CYS A 9 -9.29 6.60 3.93
C CYS A 9 -10.70 7.18 4.00
N SER A 10 -11.12 7.68 5.18
CA SER A 10 -12.45 8.30 5.32
C SER A 10 -12.61 9.60 4.52
N ILE A 11 -11.50 10.30 4.25
CA ILE A 11 -11.51 11.54 3.47
C ILE A 11 -11.53 11.25 2.00
N TRP A 12 -10.71 10.32 1.58
CA TRP A 12 -10.65 9.91 0.18
C TRP A 12 -11.98 9.34 -0.28
N SER A 13 -12.68 8.55 0.57
CA SER A 13 -14.00 8.00 0.25
C SER A 13 -15.13 9.05 0.20
N ASN A 14 -15.05 10.11 1.02
CA ASN A 14 -16.18 11.03 1.21
C ASN A 14 -16.16 12.28 0.31
N ARG A 15 -15.01 12.71 -0.20
CA ARG A 15 -14.91 14.04 -0.83
C ARG A 15 -14.58 14.08 -2.32
N TRP A 16 -13.70 13.19 -2.81
CA TRP A 16 -13.08 13.43 -4.13
C TRP A 16 -13.10 12.24 -5.09
N PHE A 17 -12.85 11.02 -4.62
CA PHE A 17 -12.78 9.84 -5.46
C PHE A 17 -13.82 8.80 -5.10
N GLY A 18 -14.24 8.72 -3.82
CA GLY A 18 -15.11 7.67 -3.32
C GLY A 18 -16.61 7.92 -3.44
N LYS A 19 -17.07 9.05 -4.03
CA LYS A 19 -18.51 9.34 -4.11
C LYS A 19 -19.31 8.29 -4.87
N HIS A 20 -18.66 7.61 -5.79
CA HIS A 20 -19.26 6.61 -6.68
C HIS A 20 -18.88 5.17 -6.30
N TYR A 21 -17.95 4.98 -5.33
CA TYR A 21 -17.48 3.69 -4.91
C TYR A 21 -18.08 3.28 -3.57
N LYS A 22 -18.49 2.02 -3.48
CA LYS A 22 -19.09 1.42 -2.29
C LYS A 22 -18.01 0.93 -1.32
N ILE A 23 -17.03 0.21 -1.83
CA ILE A 23 -15.92 -0.37 -1.07
C ILE A 23 -14.62 0.31 -1.48
N VAL A 24 -14.06 1.11 -0.58
CA VAL A 24 -12.82 1.86 -0.80
C VAL A 24 -11.74 1.33 0.15
N TYR A 25 -10.63 0.90 -0.41
CA TYR A 25 -9.46 0.52 0.40
C TYR A 25 -8.34 1.53 0.22
N GLY A 26 -7.98 2.22 1.28
CA GLY A 26 -6.84 3.15 1.30
C GLY A 26 -5.56 2.42 1.66
N ILE A 27 -4.54 2.61 0.86
CA ILE A 27 -3.18 2.09 1.04
C ILE A 27 -2.27 3.24 1.45
N ILE A 28 -1.50 3.06 2.51
CA ILE A 28 -0.45 4.00 2.92
C ILE A 28 0.89 3.29 2.83
N LEU A 29 1.72 3.71 1.88
CA LEU A 29 3.11 3.28 1.74
C LEU A 29 4.02 4.47 2.07
N GLY A 30 4.53 4.46 3.28
CA GLY A 30 5.46 5.46 3.81
C GLY A 30 6.68 4.78 4.43
N SER A 31 7.15 5.23 5.61
CA SER A 31 8.15 4.51 6.40
C SER A 31 7.69 3.10 6.80
N GLY A 32 6.38 2.92 6.97
CA GLY A 32 5.71 1.63 7.13
C GLY A 32 4.67 1.41 6.04
N ALA A 33 3.93 0.28 6.11
CA ALA A 33 2.82 -0.06 5.25
C ALA A 33 1.54 -0.26 6.09
N GLY A 34 0.48 0.46 5.75
CA GLY A 34 -0.80 0.36 6.45
C GLY A 34 -1.96 0.61 5.51
N GLY A 35 -3.16 0.49 6.03
CA GLY A 35 -4.36 0.73 5.24
C GLY A 35 -5.58 1.09 6.06
N GLY A 36 -6.68 1.23 5.36
CA GLY A 36 -7.99 1.47 5.96
C GLY A 36 -9.10 1.14 4.98
N LEU A 37 -10.19 0.62 5.53
CA LEU A 37 -11.35 0.17 4.79
C LEU A 37 -12.54 1.09 5.05
N VAL A 38 -13.21 1.49 3.98
CA VAL A 38 -14.47 2.23 4.02
C VAL A 38 -15.49 1.50 3.18
N ILE A 39 -16.64 1.20 3.77
CA ILE A 39 -17.79 0.56 3.11
C ILE A 39 -19.00 1.47 3.29
N ASP A 40 -19.72 1.75 2.21
CA ASP A 40 -20.90 2.63 2.21
C ASP A 40 -20.64 3.96 2.94
N LYS A 41 -19.48 4.59 2.69
CA LYS A 41 -19.02 5.84 3.30
C LYS A 41 -18.75 5.76 4.81
N LYS A 42 -18.77 4.58 5.40
CA LYS A 42 -18.46 4.34 6.81
C LYS A 42 -17.12 3.67 6.95
N ILE A 43 -16.27 4.22 7.82
CA ILE A 43 -14.97 3.60 8.11
C ILE A 43 -15.17 2.33 8.92
N VAL A 44 -14.50 1.27 8.51
CA VAL A 44 -14.47 0.01 9.24
C VAL A 44 -13.30 0.04 10.21
N THR A 45 -13.58 0.03 11.52
CA THR A 45 -12.54 0.02 12.55
C THR A 45 -12.34 -1.36 13.17
N GLY A 46 -13.41 -2.16 13.22
CA GLY A 46 -13.48 -3.40 13.99
C GLY A 46 -13.51 -3.14 15.51
N PRO A 47 -13.87 -4.14 16.31
CA PRO A 47 -13.95 -4.00 17.77
C PRO A 47 -12.60 -3.73 18.42
N ASN A 48 -11.51 -4.25 17.86
CA ASN A 48 -10.15 -4.09 18.37
C ASN A 48 -9.36 -2.97 17.68
N GLY A 49 -9.99 -2.25 16.74
CA GLY A 49 -9.35 -1.17 16.00
C GLY A 49 -8.26 -1.59 15.00
N VAL A 50 -8.17 -2.87 14.64
CA VAL A 50 -7.11 -3.41 13.75
C VAL A 50 -7.53 -3.61 12.29
N ALA A 51 -8.77 -3.29 11.95
CA ALA A 51 -9.23 -3.40 10.56
C ALA A 51 -8.38 -2.52 9.65
N GLY A 52 -7.89 -3.08 8.54
CA GLY A 52 -7.03 -2.39 7.58
C GLY A 52 -5.53 -2.44 7.86
N GLU A 53 -5.09 -3.09 8.94
CA GLU A 53 -3.66 -3.27 9.28
C GLU A 53 -3.01 -4.39 8.42
N TRP A 54 -3.23 -4.35 7.12
CA TRP A 54 -2.82 -5.39 6.16
C TRP A 54 -1.30 -5.55 6.03
N GLY A 55 -0.54 -4.49 6.31
CA GLY A 55 0.92 -4.53 6.30
C GLY A 55 1.53 -5.53 7.29
N HIS A 56 0.79 -5.87 8.34
CA HIS A 56 1.18 -6.87 9.34
C HIS A 56 0.75 -8.29 9.00
N ASN A 57 0.05 -8.52 7.88
CA ASN A 57 -0.17 -9.85 7.38
C ASN A 57 1.13 -10.44 6.82
N GLN A 58 1.22 -11.76 6.84
CA GLN A 58 2.35 -12.44 6.25
C GLN A 58 2.36 -12.24 4.74
N ILE A 59 3.53 -12.02 4.16
CA ILE A 59 3.66 -11.98 2.71
C ILE A 59 3.29 -13.35 2.12
N PRO A 60 2.64 -13.40 0.94
CA PRO A 60 2.32 -14.67 0.32
C PRO A 60 3.54 -15.58 0.18
N TYR A 61 3.38 -16.87 0.50
CA TYR A 61 4.45 -17.86 0.56
C TYR A 61 5.39 -17.85 -0.65
N PHE A 62 4.86 -17.62 -1.84
CA PHE A 62 5.64 -17.60 -3.06
C PHE A 62 6.70 -16.48 -3.08
N ALA A 63 6.36 -15.31 -2.54
CA ALA A 63 7.31 -14.23 -2.36
C ALA A 63 8.34 -14.56 -1.28
N ALA A 64 7.91 -15.10 -0.15
CA ALA A 64 8.80 -15.51 0.94
C ALA A 64 9.80 -16.58 0.51
N LYS A 65 9.39 -17.59 -0.28
CA LYS A 65 10.25 -18.64 -0.81
C LYS A 65 11.36 -18.10 -1.71
N LYS A 66 11.05 -17.12 -2.57
CA LYS A 66 12.03 -16.50 -3.47
C LYS A 66 13.15 -15.78 -2.69
N GLU A 67 12.86 -15.31 -1.50
CA GLU A 67 13.78 -14.56 -0.64
C GLU A 67 14.59 -15.44 0.32
N ASN A 68 14.53 -16.79 0.22
CA ASN A 68 15.17 -17.72 1.16
C ASN A 68 14.83 -17.42 2.63
N PHE A 69 13.57 -17.14 2.90
CA PHE A 69 13.12 -16.68 4.18
C PHE A 69 13.20 -17.79 5.25
N GLU A 70 14.00 -17.56 6.29
CA GLU A 70 13.98 -18.41 7.48
C GLU A 70 12.83 -17.97 8.40
N THR A 71 11.98 -18.90 8.78
CA THR A 71 10.77 -18.66 9.58
C THR A 71 11.02 -18.31 11.05
N SER A 72 12.28 -18.08 11.43
CA SER A 72 12.69 -17.78 12.80
C SER A 72 12.18 -16.43 13.30
N ASN A 73 11.94 -15.47 12.40
CA ASN A 73 11.40 -14.16 12.75
C ASN A 73 10.15 -13.85 11.92
N LEU A 74 8.97 -14.15 12.47
CA LEU A 74 7.69 -13.97 11.79
C LEU A 74 7.41 -12.52 11.36
N ARG A 75 7.98 -11.52 12.04
CA ARG A 75 7.81 -10.11 11.65
C ARG A 75 8.58 -9.73 10.40
N GLU A 76 9.67 -10.40 10.11
CA GLU A 76 10.40 -10.21 8.87
C GLU A 76 9.61 -10.74 7.65
N ALA A 77 8.64 -11.63 7.87
CA ALA A 77 7.72 -12.13 6.85
C ALA A 77 6.47 -11.27 6.67
N GLU A 78 6.29 -10.19 7.42
CA GLU A 78 5.17 -9.27 7.24
C GLU A 78 5.29 -8.52 5.91
N ILE A 79 4.15 -8.22 5.28
CA ILE A 79 4.08 -7.45 4.01
C ILE A 79 4.86 -6.13 4.13
N GLU A 80 4.76 -5.44 5.27
CA GLU A 80 5.49 -4.20 5.53
C GLU A 80 7.00 -4.34 5.34
N SER A 81 7.57 -5.49 5.67
CA SER A 81 9.01 -5.78 5.53
C SER A 81 9.49 -5.93 4.08
N PHE A 82 8.58 -5.87 3.11
CA PHE A 82 8.88 -5.97 1.68
C PHE A 82 8.54 -4.71 0.90
N ILE A 83 7.51 -3.96 1.34
CA ILE A 83 6.94 -2.87 0.52
C ILE A 83 6.99 -1.49 1.18
N SER A 84 7.38 -1.37 2.44
CA SER A 84 7.53 -0.08 3.10
C SER A 84 8.83 0.63 2.70
N GLY A 85 8.87 1.96 2.84
CA GLY A 85 10.06 2.74 2.54
C GLY A 85 11.27 2.34 3.36
N HIS A 86 11.07 1.99 4.65
CA HIS A 86 12.13 1.48 5.50
C HIS A 86 12.67 0.12 4.98
N ALA A 87 11.77 -0.76 4.60
CA ALA A 87 12.13 -2.07 4.05
C ALA A 87 12.85 -1.94 2.71
N LEU A 88 12.37 -1.09 1.80
CA LEU A 88 13.02 -0.85 0.51
C LEU A 88 14.45 -0.33 0.68
N ASN A 89 14.66 0.66 1.57
CA ASN A 89 16.00 1.16 1.86
C ASN A 89 16.91 0.05 2.38
N LYS A 90 16.47 -0.67 3.41
CA LYS A 90 17.26 -1.74 4.03
C LYS A 90 17.64 -2.80 3.00
N ARG A 91 16.66 -3.38 2.32
CA ARG A 91 16.84 -4.51 1.38
C ARG A 91 17.68 -4.15 0.18
N PHE A 92 17.45 -2.97 -0.44
CA PHE A 92 18.27 -2.50 -1.55
C PHE A 92 19.72 -2.31 -1.16
N ASN A 93 19.96 -1.60 -0.05
CA ASN A 93 21.30 -1.28 0.41
C ASN A 93 22.07 -2.52 0.84
N GLU A 94 21.43 -3.47 1.50
CA GLU A 94 22.06 -4.76 1.87
C GLU A 94 22.40 -5.59 0.64
N LYS A 95 21.50 -5.68 -0.35
CA LYS A 95 21.66 -6.48 -1.56
C LYS A 95 22.75 -5.94 -2.48
N TYR A 96 22.78 -4.63 -2.69
CA TYR A 96 23.66 -3.98 -3.66
C TYR A 96 24.82 -3.21 -3.04
N LYS A 97 25.01 -3.30 -1.71
CA LYS A 97 26.09 -2.62 -0.96
C LYS A 97 26.12 -1.11 -1.22
N LYS A 98 24.95 -0.49 -1.28
CA LYS A 98 24.74 0.95 -1.45
C LYS A 98 24.21 1.58 -0.16
N ASN A 99 24.05 2.90 -0.15
CA ASN A 99 23.44 3.63 0.97
C ASN A 99 22.50 4.72 0.41
N LEU A 100 21.38 4.28 -0.14
CA LEU A 100 20.39 5.12 -0.83
C LEU A 100 19.08 5.17 -0.05
N LYS A 101 18.36 6.28 -0.20
CA LYS A 101 16.98 6.44 0.25
C LYS A 101 16.01 5.93 -0.81
N THR A 102 14.77 5.69 -0.42
CA THR A 102 13.73 5.17 -1.33
C THR A 102 13.57 6.02 -2.59
N ASN A 103 13.49 7.34 -2.48
CA ASN A 103 13.35 8.22 -3.63
C ASN A 103 14.55 8.12 -4.60
N GLU A 104 15.77 7.94 -4.07
CA GLU A 104 16.98 7.79 -4.88
C GLU A 104 16.98 6.43 -5.62
N ILE A 105 16.46 5.37 -5.00
CA ILE A 105 16.29 4.06 -5.64
C ILE A 105 15.31 4.16 -6.82
N PHE A 106 14.16 4.83 -6.62
CA PHE A 106 13.19 5.05 -7.70
C PHE A 106 13.76 5.97 -8.80
N GLU A 107 14.58 6.94 -8.45
CA GLU A 107 15.28 7.78 -9.44
C GLU A 107 16.25 6.98 -10.28
N LEU A 108 17.02 6.07 -9.68
CA LEU A 108 17.90 5.14 -10.41
C LEU A 108 17.08 4.24 -11.36
N ASN A 109 15.95 3.72 -10.92
CA ASN A 109 15.05 2.95 -11.77
C ASN A 109 14.59 3.76 -13.00
N ARG A 110 14.18 5.02 -12.80
CA ARG A 110 13.83 5.93 -13.91
C ARG A 110 15.00 6.24 -14.86
N LYS A 111 16.23 6.07 -14.39
CA LYS A 111 17.48 6.22 -15.18
C LYS A 111 17.96 4.90 -15.79
N HIS A 112 17.17 3.84 -15.70
CA HIS A 112 17.49 2.51 -16.22
C HIS A 112 18.75 1.85 -15.60
N ASP A 113 19.02 2.11 -14.30
CA ASP A 113 20.02 1.35 -13.55
C ASP A 113 19.52 -0.09 -13.38
N LEU A 114 20.28 -1.06 -13.86
CA LEU A 114 19.86 -2.47 -13.91
C LEU A 114 19.56 -3.08 -12.52
N ASP A 115 20.29 -2.66 -11.50
CA ASP A 115 20.07 -3.16 -10.13
C ASP A 115 18.76 -2.58 -9.58
N ALA A 116 18.50 -1.30 -9.83
CA ALA A 116 17.29 -0.64 -9.40
C ALA A 116 16.06 -1.18 -10.16
N GLU A 117 16.16 -1.40 -11.47
CA GLU A 117 15.07 -2.01 -12.26
C GLU A 117 14.68 -3.39 -11.72
N ARG A 118 15.64 -4.29 -11.51
CA ARG A 118 15.40 -5.61 -10.94
C ARG A 118 14.75 -5.55 -9.56
N PHE A 119 15.20 -4.62 -8.73
CA PHE A 119 14.68 -4.45 -7.38
C PHE A 119 13.25 -3.88 -7.38
N ILE A 120 12.97 -2.90 -8.26
CA ILE A 120 11.64 -2.34 -8.39
C ILE A 120 10.67 -3.35 -9.01
N ASP A 121 11.09 -4.22 -9.91
CA ASP A 121 10.26 -5.31 -10.41
C ASP A 121 9.92 -6.34 -9.31
N GLU A 122 10.84 -6.63 -8.39
CA GLU A 122 10.56 -7.42 -7.19
C GLU A 122 9.56 -6.71 -6.28
N PHE A 123 9.69 -5.40 -6.08
CA PHE A 123 8.74 -4.59 -5.33
C PHE A 123 7.34 -4.61 -5.96
N LYS A 124 7.23 -4.42 -7.28
CA LYS A 124 5.95 -4.50 -8.03
C LYS A 124 5.27 -5.85 -7.79
N LEU A 125 6.03 -6.94 -7.90
CA LEU A 125 5.52 -8.30 -7.71
C LEU A 125 5.01 -8.51 -6.27
N ASN A 126 5.80 -8.12 -5.28
CA ASN A 126 5.44 -8.23 -3.86
C ASN A 126 4.18 -7.41 -3.54
N LEU A 127 4.08 -6.19 -4.07
CA LEU A 127 2.92 -5.33 -3.90
C LEU A 127 1.68 -5.96 -4.56
N ALA A 128 1.77 -6.43 -5.80
CA ALA A 128 0.65 -7.05 -6.51
C ALA A 128 0.13 -8.31 -5.79
N MET A 129 1.02 -9.20 -5.33
CA MET A 129 0.64 -10.39 -4.56
C MET A 129 -0.01 -10.00 -3.22
N SER A 130 0.50 -8.97 -2.55
CA SER A 130 -0.07 -8.51 -1.29
C SER A 130 -1.46 -7.89 -1.47
N LEU A 131 -1.66 -7.11 -2.53
CA LEU A 131 -2.97 -6.54 -2.86
C LEU A 131 -4.00 -7.60 -3.23
N SER A 132 -3.59 -8.66 -3.92
CA SER A 132 -4.50 -9.75 -4.29
C SER A 132 -5.14 -10.43 -3.07
N THR A 133 -4.47 -10.46 -1.93
CA THR A 133 -5.04 -11.00 -0.68
C THR A 133 -6.21 -10.15 -0.19
N ILE A 134 -6.13 -8.82 -0.35
CA ILE A 134 -7.21 -7.91 -0.01
C ILE A 134 -8.37 -8.07 -1.00
N ILE A 135 -8.06 -8.17 -2.28
CA ILE A 135 -9.06 -8.29 -3.35
C ILE A 135 -9.85 -9.57 -3.18
N ASN A 136 -9.20 -10.71 -2.96
CA ASN A 136 -9.86 -12.00 -2.79
C ASN A 136 -10.77 -12.09 -1.54
N ILE A 137 -10.65 -11.13 -0.59
CA ILE A 137 -11.47 -11.09 0.62
C ILE A 137 -12.56 -10.02 0.54
N LEU A 138 -12.24 -8.85 -0.03
CA LEU A 138 -13.08 -7.64 0.09
C LEU A 138 -13.64 -7.16 -1.25
N ASP A 139 -13.03 -7.56 -2.37
CA ASP A 139 -13.39 -7.11 -3.72
C ASP A 139 -13.63 -5.59 -3.79
N PRO A 140 -12.63 -4.74 -3.46
CA PRO A 140 -12.84 -3.30 -3.38
C PRO A 140 -13.01 -2.69 -4.78
N ASP A 141 -13.93 -1.73 -4.90
CA ASP A 141 -14.12 -0.97 -6.14
C ASP A 141 -12.91 -0.11 -6.48
N VAL A 142 -12.18 0.36 -5.44
CA VAL A 142 -11.04 1.26 -5.64
C VAL A 142 -9.99 1.11 -4.53
N PHE A 143 -8.74 1.11 -4.95
CA PHE A 143 -7.58 1.35 -4.09
C PHE A 143 -7.10 2.80 -4.23
N ILE A 144 -6.83 3.45 -3.11
CA ILE A 144 -6.27 4.81 -3.09
C ILE A 144 -4.90 4.76 -2.40
N PHE A 145 -3.85 5.07 -3.16
CA PHE A 145 -2.46 4.96 -2.72
C PHE A 145 -1.93 6.30 -2.22
N GLY A 146 -1.53 6.37 -0.95
CA GLY A 146 -0.89 7.53 -0.34
C GLY A 146 0.38 7.17 0.43
N GLY A 147 1.08 8.19 0.93
CA GLY A 147 2.37 8.06 1.60
C GLY A 147 3.55 8.26 0.66
N GLY A 148 4.72 8.52 1.23
CA GLY A 148 5.92 8.91 0.48
C GLY A 148 6.35 7.93 -0.60
N VAL A 149 6.28 6.61 -0.34
CA VAL A 149 6.60 5.59 -1.35
C VAL A 149 5.58 5.62 -2.49
N SER A 150 4.30 5.82 -2.17
CA SER A 150 3.25 5.90 -3.21
C SER A 150 3.44 7.09 -4.15
N ASN A 151 4.06 8.18 -3.70
CA ASN A 151 4.38 9.33 -4.55
C ASN A 151 5.39 8.95 -5.65
N GLU A 152 6.32 8.04 -5.34
CA GLU A 152 7.35 7.57 -6.28
C GLU A 152 6.82 6.57 -7.31
N ILE A 153 5.70 5.88 -7.02
CA ILE A 153 5.11 4.88 -7.92
C ILE A 153 4.47 5.60 -9.12
N ASP A 154 5.03 5.46 -10.30
CA ASP A 154 4.48 5.95 -11.58
C ASP A 154 3.85 4.82 -12.44
N PHE A 155 3.94 3.59 -11.99
CA PHE A 155 3.54 2.35 -12.66
C PHE A 155 2.28 1.68 -12.07
N LEU A 156 1.31 2.44 -11.56
CA LEU A 156 0.07 1.85 -10.98
C LEU A 156 -0.70 0.96 -11.97
N ASN A 157 -0.70 1.30 -13.25
CA ASN A 157 -1.33 0.48 -14.29
C ASN A 157 -0.66 -0.88 -14.46
N GLU A 158 0.67 -0.95 -14.25
CA GLU A 158 1.39 -2.22 -14.27
C GLU A 158 0.99 -3.07 -13.07
N ILE A 159 0.90 -2.46 -11.86
CA ILE A 159 0.43 -3.17 -10.65
C ILE A 159 -0.98 -3.71 -10.85
N GLU A 160 -1.89 -2.91 -11.41
CA GLU A 160 -3.25 -3.35 -11.74
C GLU A 160 -3.25 -4.58 -12.65
N SER A 161 -2.44 -4.55 -13.72
CA SER A 161 -2.29 -5.67 -14.64
C SER A 161 -1.67 -6.90 -13.98
N MET A 162 -0.70 -6.70 -13.08
CA MET A 162 -0.04 -7.79 -12.35
C MET A 162 -0.97 -8.45 -11.35
N VAL A 163 -1.77 -7.67 -10.63
CA VAL A 163 -2.74 -8.16 -9.64
C VAL A 163 -3.70 -9.17 -10.25
N LYS A 164 -4.17 -8.95 -11.47
CA LYS A 164 -5.09 -9.86 -12.19
C LYS A 164 -4.53 -11.29 -12.36
N LYS A 165 -3.21 -11.47 -12.26
CA LYS A 165 -2.57 -12.80 -12.30
C LYS A 165 -2.75 -13.60 -11.01
N PHE A 166 -3.07 -12.93 -9.90
CA PHE A 166 -3.14 -13.51 -8.56
C PHE A 166 -4.56 -13.52 -7.97
N VAL A 167 -5.52 -12.90 -8.65
CA VAL A 167 -6.94 -12.89 -8.24
C VAL A 167 -7.68 -14.03 -8.90
N ILE A 168 -8.67 -14.56 -8.20
CA ILE A 168 -9.57 -15.56 -8.77
C ILE A 168 -10.43 -14.89 -9.85
N GLY A 169 -10.59 -15.56 -11.01
CA GLY A 169 -11.46 -15.08 -12.09
C GLY A 169 -10.78 -14.16 -13.11
N LYS A 170 -9.67 -13.53 -12.80
CA LYS A 170 -8.93 -12.59 -13.66
C LYS A 170 -9.75 -11.36 -14.13
N GLU A 171 -10.96 -11.19 -13.64
CA GLU A 171 -11.95 -10.20 -14.07
C GLU A 171 -12.03 -8.99 -13.11
N TYR A 172 -11.05 -8.87 -12.20
CA TYR A 172 -11.03 -7.74 -11.28
C TYR A 172 -10.89 -6.41 -12.05
N GLU A 173 -11.89 -5.54 -11.90
CA GLU A 173 -11.99 -4.24 -12.56
C GLU A 173 -11.81 -3.05 -11.59
N GLY A 174 -11.37 -3.31 -10.38
CA GLY A 174 -11.12 -2.27 -9.38
C GLY A 174 -10.07 -1.27 -9.83
N VAL A 175 -10.28 -0.02 -9.50
CA VAL A 175 -9.46 1.12 -9.97
C VAL A 175 -8.35 1.43 -8.98
N PHE A 176 -7.15 1.74 -9.47
CA PHE A 176 -5.99 2.15 -8.67
C PHE A 176 -5.73 3.65 -8.86
N LEU A 177 -5.83 4.43 -7.78
CA LEU A 177 -5.75 5.89 -7.84
C LEU A 177 -4.71 6.44 -6.86
N LYS A 178 -4.10 7.58 -7.23
CA LYS A 178 -3.37 8.45 -6.29
C LYS A 178 -4.25 9.59 -5.79
N PRO A 179 -4.11 10.05 -4.54
CA PRO A 179 -4.87 11.19 -4.04
C PRO A 179 -4.44 12.48 -4.74
N LYS A 180 -5.40 13.30 -5.13
CA LYS A 180 -5.18 14.57 -5.85
C LYS A 180 -4.27 15.57 -5.11
N TYR A 181 -4.14 15.47 -3.80
CA TYR A 181 -3.43 16.44 -2.95
C TYR A 181 -2.23 15.84 -2.18
N GLY A 182 -1.72 14.67 -2.60
CA GLY A 182 -0.55 14.03 -1.97
C GLY A 182 -0.67 13.89 -0.45
N ASP A 183 0.44 14.08 0.26
CA ASP A 183 0.53 13.91 1.73
C ASP A 183 -0.31 14.93 2.53
N ALA A 184 -0.65 16.09 1.95
CA ALA A 184 -1.54 17.08 2.57
C ALA A 184 -2.97 16.54 2.80
N SER A 185 -3.35 15.43 2.17
CA SER A 185 -4.64 14.76 2.38
C SER A 185 -4.82 14.31 3.84
N GLY A 186 -3.75 13.91 4.53
CA GLY A 186 -3.77 13.49 5.94
C GLY A 186 -4.13 14.59 6.91
N VAL A 187 -3.49 15.74 6.76
CA VAL A 187 -3.70 16.91 7.62
C VAL A 187 -5.12 17.47 7.45
N ARG A 188 -5.63 17.51 6.21
CA ARG A 188 -7.00 17.93 5.91
C ARG A 188 -8.05 17.00 6.52
N GLY A 189 -7.71 15.73 6.67
CA GLY A 189 -8.58 14.76 7.31
C GLY A 189 -8.69 14.91 8.80
N ALA A 190 -7.58 15.11 9.44
CA ALA A 190 -7.52 15.38 10.88
C ALA A 190 -8.35 16.61 11.24
N ALA A 191 -8.21 17.72 10.50
CA ALA A 191 -8.95 18.95 10.71
C ALA A 191 -10.48 18.76 10.60
N ARG A 192 -10.96 17.77 9.82
CA ARG A 192 -12.40 17.52 9.65
C ARG A 192 -13.01 16.67 10.75
N LEU A 193 -12.25 15.74 11.36
CA LEU A 193 -12.75 14.99 12.51
C LEU A 193 -12.86 15.88 13.74
N GLY A 194 -11.94 16.83 13.93
CA GLY A 194 -12.04 17.84 14.97
C GLY A 194 -13.31 18.70 14.88
N ARG A 195 -13.85 18.93 13.66
CA ARG A 195 -15.12 19.65 13.47
C ARG A 195 -16.37 18.82 13.77
N LYS A 196 -16.33 17.48 13.71
CA LYS A 196 -17.47 16.61 14.02
C LYS A 196 -17.62 16.30 15.52
N SER A 197 -16.58 16.54 16.30
CA SER A 197 -16.62 16.35 17.77
C SER A 197 -17.03 17.58 18.57
N ILE A 198 -17.48 18.66 17.91
CA ILE A 198 -17.90 19.93 18.55
C ILE A 198 -19.45 20.10 18.53
N TYR A 199 -20.19 19.05 18.11
CA TYR A 199 -21.65 19.05 18.21
C TYR A 199 -22.17 17.72 18.76
#